data_a0f07446d82b03bdfecf92bb0842f1bd
#
_entry.id   a0f07446d82b03bdfecf92bb0842f1bd
#
_cell.length_a   1.000
_cell.length_b   1.000
_cell.length_c   1.000
_cell.angle_alpha   90.00
_cell.angle_beta   90.00
_cell.angle_gamma   90.00
#
_symmetry.space_group_name_H-M   'P 1'
#
loop_
_entity.id
_entity.type
_entity.pdbx_description
1 polymer ?
#
loop_
_entity_poly.entity_id
_entity_poly.type
_entity_poly.pdbx_seq_one_letter_code
_entity_poly.pdbx_strand_id
1 'polypeptide(L)'
;MEMEVVNMPQHEWINNVQLIPENSSYKVDSSGRIIIPSHLRSKFKIEVGDMMEYYTTFVDNSWFLCVRLDKKLTEELRAAEEEAQNEANI
;
A
#
# COMPACT_ATOMS: atom_id res chain seq x y z
N MET A 1 -17.10 10.75 17.04
CA MET A 1 -16.61 10.17 15.82
C MET A 1 -16.04 11.18 14.91
N GLU A 2 -16.74 12.18 14.71
CA GLU A 2 -16.31 13.23 13.79
C GLU A 2 -15.04 13.91 14.20
N MET A 3 -14.63 13.76 15.42
CA MET A 3 -13.44 14.43 15.88
C MET A 3 -12.18 13.90 15.19
N GLU A 4 -12.23 12.69 14.70
CA GLU A 4 -11.06 12.17 13.98
C GLU A 4 -10.75 13.01 12.76
N VAL A 5 -11.79 13.43 12.05
CA VAL A 5 -11.59 14.26 10.88
C VAL A 5 -11.02 15.62 11.28
N VAL A 6 -11.52 16.18 12.36
CA VAL A 6 -11.06 17.48 12.82
C VAL A 6 -9.60 17.45 13.21
N ASN A 7 -9.16 16.31 13.76
CA ASN A 7 -7.80 16.20 14.28
C ASN A 7 -6.76 15.83 13.24
N MET A 8 -7.12 15.87 11.96
CA MET A 8 -6.19 15.50 10.89
C MET A 8 -6.10 16.59 9.86
N PRO A 9 -5.55 17.74 10.24
CA PRO A 9 -5.50 18.88 9.33
C PRO A 9 -4.56 18.67 8.14
N GLN A 10 -3.59 17.79 8.26
CA GLN A 10 -2.66 17.53 7.18
C GLN A 10 -3.17 16.46 6.23
N HIS A 11 -4.37 15.95 6.46
CA HIS A 11 -4.95 14.98 5.55
C HIS A 11 -5.22 15.61 4.20
N GLU A 12 -4.79 14.94 3.17
CA GLU A 12 -5.17 15.32 1.83
C GLU A 12 -6.46 14.62 1.46
N TRP A 13 -7.42 15.38 0.98
CA TRP A 13 -8.66 14.81 0.50
C TRP A 13 -8.53 14.51 -0.98
N ILE A 14 -8.69 13.25 -1.32
CA ILE A 14 -8.65 12.84 -2.71
C ILE A 14 -10.07 12.85 -3.23
N ASN A 15 -10.33 13.74 -4.17
CA ASN A 15 -11.62 13.80 -4.84
C ASN A 15 -11.58 12.91 -6.07
N ASN A 16 -12.74 12.50 -6.52
CA ASN A 16 -12.87 11.72 -7.75
C ASN A 16 -12.23 10.36 -7.65
N VAL A 17 -12.37 9.70 -6.51
CA VAL A 17 -11.92 8.33 -6.37
C VAL A 17 -12.86 7.44 -7.17
N GLN A 18 -12.29 6.67 -8.07
CA GLN A 18 -13.03 5.72 -8.86
C GLN A 18 -12.72 4.31 -8.37
N LEU A 19 -13.76 3.56 -8.02
CA LEU A 19 -13.61 2.19 -7.56
C LEU A 19 -13.87 1.25 -8.72
N ILE A 20 -12.87 0.46 -9.04
CA ILE A 20 -12.95 -0.49 -10.15
C ILE A 20 -12.93 -1.89 -9.55
N PRO A 21 -14.02 -2.65 -9.68
CA PRO A 21 -14.05 -4.01 -9.14
C PRO A 21 -13.07 -4.91 -9.86
N GLU A 22 -12.34 -5.72 -9.09
CA GLU A 22 -11.40 -6.67 -9.67
C GLU A 22 -11.91 -8.10 -9.61
N ASN A 23 -13.10 -8.29 -9.03
CA ASN A 23 -13.76 -9.60 -8.94
C ASN A 23 -12.92 -10.64 -8.23
N SER A 24 -12.21 -10.22 -7.21
CA SER A 24 -11.36 -11.09 -6.41
C SER A 24 -11.65 -10.89 -4.94
N SER A 25 -11.67 -11.97 -4.19
CA SER A 25 -11.88 -11.93 -2.75
C SER A 25 -10.98 -12.94 -2.09
N TYR A 26 -10.33 -12.55 -1.00
CA TYR A 26 -9.43 -13.43 -0.26
C TYR A 26 -9.68 -13.29 1.22
N LYS A 27 -9.48 -14.38 1.93
CA LYS A 27 -9.60 -14.36 3.39
C LYS A 27 -8.29 -13.86 3.99
N VAL A 28 -8.43 -13.14 5.09
CA VAL A 28 -7.27 -12.82 5.92
C VAL A 28 -6.84 -14.12 6.60
N ASP A 29 -5.56 -14.44 6.58
CA ASP A 29 -5.06 -15.67 7.21
C ASP A 29 -4.85 -15.46 8.71
N SER A 30 -4.41 -16.51 9.40
CA SER A 30 -4.25 -16.46 10.85
C SER A 30 -3.16 -15.49 11.30
N SER A 31 -2.26 -15.12 10.41
CA SER A 31 -1.21 -14.14 10.69
C SER A 31 -1.59 -12.74 10.29
N GLY A 32 -2.83 -12.53 9.87
CA GLY A 32 -3.29 -11.21 9.46
C GLY A 32 -2.87 -10.81 8.06
N ARG A 33 -2.54 -11.76 7.20
CA ARG A 33 -2.07 -11.48 5.85
C ARG A 33 -3.14 -11.77 4.83
N ILE A 34 -3.10 -11.02 3.74
CA ILE A 34 -3.95 -11.29 2.57
C ILE A 34 -3.05 -11.43 1.36
N ILE A 35 -3.56 -12.14 0.36
CA ILE A 35 -2.83 -12.35 -0.88
C ILE A 35 -3.18 -11.25 -1.86
N ILE A 36 -2.17 -10.69 -2.50
CA ILE A 36 -2.40 -9.79 -3.63
C ILE A 36 -2.59 -10.69 -4.85
N PRO A 37 -3.74 -10.60 -5.53
CA PRO A 37 -4.00 -11.46 -6.70
C PRO A 37 -2.92 -11.33 -7.75
N SER A 38 -2.61 -12.45 -8.41
CA SER A 38 -1.51 -12.47 -9.38
C SER A 38 -1.74 -11.50 -10.53
N HIS A 39 -2.98 -11.34 -10.98
CA HIS A 39 -3.25 -10.41 -12.08
C HIS A 39 -2.98 -8.96 -11.68
N LEU A 40 -3.17 -8.60 -10.42
CA LEU A 40 -2.84 -7.27 -9.94
C LEU A 40 -1.34 -7.10 -9.76
N ARG A 41 -0.65 -8.16 -9.30
CA ARG A 41 0.81 -8.11 -9.20
C ARG A 41 1.44 -7.88 -10.56
N SER A 42 0.91 -8.54 -11.58
CA SER A 42 1.42 -8.36 -12.94
C SER A 42 1.10 -6.99 -13.48
N LYS A 43 -0.15 -6.54 -13.28
CA LYS A 43 -0.59 -5.25 -13.80
C LYS A 43 0.24 -4.09 -13.27
N PHE A 44 0.57 -4.13 -12.00
CA PHE A 44 1.30 -3.05 -11.35
C PHE A 44 2.77 -3.38 -11.16
N LYS A 45 3.23 -4.52 -11.67
CA LYS A 45 4.62 -4.96 -11.58
C LYS A 45 5.12 -4.98 -10.14
N ILE A 46 4.30 -5.56 -9.28
CA ILE A 46 4.61 -5.67 -7.85
C ILE A 46 5.60 -6.82 -7.67
N GLU A 47 6.70 -6.52 -7.00
CA GLU A 47 7.78 -7.49 -6.80
C GLU A 47 8.03 -7.67 -5.31
N VAL A 48 8.69 -8.77 -4.97
CA VAL A 48 9.11 -9.02 -3.61
C VAL A 48 10.01 -7.88 -3.14
N GLY A 49 9.72 -7.38 -1.96
CA GLY A 49 10.48 -6.28 -1.40
C GLY A 49 9.93 -4.90 -1.72
N ASP A 50 8.90 -4.81 -2.55
CA ASP A 50 8.27 -3.53 -2.81
C ASP A 50 7.63 -2.99 -1.55
N MET A 51 7.75 -1.69 -1.35
CA MET A 51 7.14 -1.01 -0.22
C MET A 51 5.76 -0.52 -0.59
N MET A 52 4.84 -0.68 0.36
CA MET A 52 3.47 -0.26 0.17
C MET A 52 3.02 0.57 1.36
N GLU A 53 2.28 1.61 1.08
CA GLU A 53 1.71 2.45 2.12
C GLU A 53 0.22 2.20 2.22
N TYR A 54 -0.28 2.19 3.43
CA TYR A 54 -1.69 1.93 3.67
C TYR A 54 -2.44 3.22 3.87
N TYR A 55 -3.61 3.28 3.27
CA TYR A 55 -4.53 4.39 3.41
C TYR A 55 -5.91 3.81 3.66
N THR A 56 -6.75 4.60 4.27
CA THR A 56 -8.15 4.21 4.44
C THR A 56 -9.03 5.31 3.86
N THR A 57 -10.18 4.92 3.39
CA THR A 57 -11.14 5.87 2.90
C THR A 57 -12.54 5.34 3.17
N PHE A 58 -13.48 6.25 3.33
CA PHE A 58 -14.89 5.90 3.50
C PHE A 58 -15.64 6.47 2.30
N VAL A 59 -16.14 5.61 1.46
CA VAL A 59 -16.84 6.01 0.26
C VAL A 59 -17.97 5.02 0.01
N ASP A 60 -19.05 5.52 -0.52
CA ASP A 60 -20.22 4.69 -0.82
C ASP A 60 -20.66 3.88 0.39
N ASN A 61 -20.67 4.53 1.54
CA ASN A 61 -21.16 3.96 2.80
C ASN A 61 -20.32 2.77 3.29
N SER A 62 -19.09 2.65 2.85
CA SER A 62 -18.21 1.54 3.22
C SER A 62 -16.79 2.03 3.46
N TRP A 63 -16.11 1.36 4.37
CA TRP A 63 -14.69 1.60 4.60
C TRP A 63 -13.87 0.76 3.63
N PHE A 64 -12.83 1.38 3.11
CA PHE A 64 -11.90 0.70 2.23
C PHE A 64 -10.49 0.81 2.79
N LEU A 65 -9.77 -0.27 2.71
CA LEU A 65 -8.34 -0.28 2.98
C LEU A 65 -7.63 -0.18 1.64
N CYS A 66 -6.86 0.87 1.46
CA CYS A 66 -6.18 1.14 0.20
C CYS A 66 -4.70 0.93 0.37
N VAL A 67 -4.05 0.48 -0.67
CA VAL A 67 -2.61 0.28 -0.66
C VAL A 67 -2.01 1.06 -1.81
N ARG A 68 -1.05 1.91 -1.50
CA ARG A 68 -0.31 2.65 -2.50
C ARG A 68 1.05 2.01 -2.69
N LEU A 69 1.40 1.73 -3.94
CA LEU A 69 2.70 1.19 -4.28
C LEU A 69 3.68 2.33 -4.46
N ASP A 70 4.70 2.37 -3.62
CA ASP A 70 5.70 3.44 -3.67
C ASP A 70 7.01 2.89 -4.21
N LYS A 71 7.15 2.92 -5.53
CA LYS A 71 8.34 2.40 -6.19
C LYS A 71 9.59 3.20 -5.84
N LYS A 72 9.44 4.49 -5.66
CA LYS A 72 10.57 5.32 -5.31
C LYS A 72 11.15 4.95 -3.94
N LEU A 73 10.26 4.75 -2.97
CA LEU A 73 10.70 4.35 -1.64
C LEU A 73 11.36 2.97 -1.69
N THR A 74 10.81 2.06 -2.46
CA THR A 74 11.40 0.74 -2.64
C THR A 74 12.82 0.84 -3.17
N GLU A 75 13.03 1.67 -4.17
CA GLU A 75 14.34 1.84 -4.77
C GLU A 75 15.34 2.46 -3.79
N GLU A 76 14.91 3.45 -3.03
CA GLU A 76 15.76 4.06 -2.02
C GLU A 76 16.18 3.06 -0.96
N LEU A 77 15.27 2.22 -0.51
CA LEU A 77 15.59 1.22 0.50
C LEU A 77 16.53 0.15 -0.04
N ARG A 78 16.34 -0.26 -1.29
CA ARG A 78 17.25 -1.22 -1.92
C ARG A 78 18.67 -0.65 -2.04
N ALA A 79 18.76 0.60 -2.43
CA ALA A 79 20.07 1.25 -2.55
C ALA A 79 20.77 1.31 -1.20
N ALA A 80 20.04 1.62 -0.14
CA ALA A 80 20.61 1.67 1.20
C ALA A 80 21.09 0.29 1.65
N GLU A 81 20.34 -0.76 1.34
CA GLU A 81 20.73 -2.12 1.67
C GLU A 81 21.99 -2.53 0.92
N GLU A 82 22.09 -2.18 -0.35
CA GLU A 82 23.28 -2.49 -1.13
C GLU A 82 24.51 -1.78 -0.60
N GLU A 83 24.38 -0.53 -0.22
CA GLU A 83 25.48 0.20 0.39
C GLU A 83 25.94 -0.45 1.69
N ALA A 84 25.00 -0.85 2.52
CA ALA A 84 25.33 -1.51 3.78
C ALA A 84 26.07 -2.82 3.53
N GLN A 85 25.66 -3.58 2.53
CA GLN A 85 26.33 -4.83 2.19
C GLN A 85 27.73 -4.59 1.66
N ASN A 86 27.89 -3.57 0.83
CA ASN A 86 29.20 -3.23 0.29
C ASN A 86 30.15 -2.82 1.39
N GLU A 87 29.69 -2.05 2.34
CA GLU A 87 30.50 -1.64 3.48
C GLU A 87 30.90 -2.84 4.33
N ALA A 88 29.97 -3.78 4.50
CA ALA A 88 30.25 -4.97 5.29
C ALA A 88 31.29 -5.88 4.65
N ASN A 89 31.44 -5.80 3.36
CA ASN A 89 32.38 -6.63 2.62
C ASN A 89 33.77 -6.05 2.51
N ILE A 90 33.96 -4.87 3.04
CA ILE A 90 35.28 -4.26 3.09
C ILE A 90 36.01 -4.69 4.36
#